data_576d6484ef57ad0ad3bd10fdf7667ef2
#
_entry.id   576d6484ef57ad0ad3bd10fdf7667ef2
#
_cell.length_a   1.000
_cell.length_b   1.000
_cell.length_c   1.000
_cell.angle_alpha   90.00
_cell.angle_beta   90.00
_cell.angle_gamma   90.00
#
_symmetry.space_group_name_H-M   'P 1'
#
loop_
_entity.id
_entity.type
_entity.pdbx_description
1 polymer ?
#
loop_
_entity_poly.entity_id
_entity_poly.type
_entity_poly.pdbx_seq_one_letter_code
_entity_poly.pdbx_strand_id
1 'polypeptide(L)'
;MASVLTTPPKAAIMIFPRFPGDFHVRKGLFTMKIVHPQQPVNGLNPEDVFYAVDDLGTQTGYGFILYQQQPGLYPDCPVNMYFSLAGDPASRYLLFGALVARARVLQATNPQLRARLYTSIAPTDMQMKEFYLHNGFDCDETDQILQLAIPFGDGRIPMSCTVAATPLHTWEEQNSLIFRLQTNEISFVDLDYLNSLMRMPRFLALGLYRNAILIGETIMAGQGTDAELVAIYMEPGSRHQGMGRALLHRTLAVMAAEGVTRITTRIMSRSLPQTHLVADFGASVVGVNMIFPGMYLT
;
A
#
# COMPACT_ATOMS: atom_id res chain seq x y z
N MET A 1 -13.39 15.80 2.12
CA MET A 1 -12.78 14.48 1.84
C MET A 1 -11.35 14.59 2.27
N ALA A 2 -10.98 13.99 3.35
CA ALA A 2 -9.62 14.00 3.83
C ALA A 2 -9.17 12.54 3.99
N SER A 3 -8.02 12.27 3.50
CA SER A 3 -7.56 11.00 3.07
C SER A 3 -6.42 10.49 3.93
N VAL A 4 -6.27 9.25 3.82
CA VAL A 4 -5.14 8.47 4.25
C VAL A 4 -4.18 8.37 3.07
N LEU A 5 -2.98 8.90 3.18
CA LEU A 5 -1.91 8.61 2.24
C LEU A 5 -1.30 7.27 2.66
N THR A 6 -1.52 6.24 1.86
CA THR A 6 -0.92 4.92 2.09
C THR A 6 -0.25 4.47 0.81
N THR A 7 0.96 4.00 0.95
CA THR A 7 1.55 3.13 -0.06
C THR A 7 1.00 1.71 0.13
N PRO A 8 0.88 0.93 -0.94
CA PRO A 8 0.55 -0.48 -0.81
C PRO A 8 1.54 -1.15 0.13
N PRO A 9 1.15 -2.22 0.81
CA PRO A 9 2.09 -2.99 1.59
C PRO A 9 3.31 -3.21 0.71
N LYS A 10 4.51 -2.89 1.23
CA LYS A 10 5.73 -3.40 0.61
C LYS A 10 5.43 -4.87 0.44
N ALA A 11 5.31 -5.33 -0.81
CA ALA A 11 5.26 -6.75 -1.07
C ALA A 11 6.46 -7.27 -0.29
N ALA A 12 6.19 -7.85 0.87
CA ALA A 12 7.24 -8.43 1.67
C ALA A 12 7.91 -9.36 0.68
N ILE A 13 9.14 -9.04 0.29
CA ILE A 13 9.94 -9.95 -0.51
C ILE A 13 10.11 -11.12 0.42
N MET A 14 9.14 -12.04 0.36
CA MET A 14 9.21 -13.29 1.07
C MET A 14 10.35 -14.04 0.42
N ILE A 15 11.53 -13.99 1.05
CA ILE A 15 12.67 -14.80 0.67
C ILE A 15 12.32 -16.21 1.09
N PHE A 16 11.71 -16.95 0.16
CA PHE A 16 11.58 -18.39 0.33
C PHE A 16 12.96 -19.05 0.10
N PRO A 17 13.33 -20.08 0.85
CA PRO A 17 14.58 -20.77 0.64
C PRO A 17 14.65 -21.27 -0.81
N ARG A 18 15.72 -20.90 -1.53
CA ARG A 18 16.05 -21.47 -2.82
C ARG A 18 16.45 -22.93 -2.61
N PHE A 19 15.69 -23.83 -3.19
CA PHE A 19 16.16 -25.21 -3.32
C PHE A 19 17.12 -25.29 -4.53
N PRO A 20 18.33 -25.84 -4.38
CA PRO A 20 19.24 -26.05 -5.49
C PRO A 20 18.75 -27.25 -6.31
N GLY A 21 18.47 -27.05 -7.59
CA GLY A 21 18.11 -28.10 -8.51
C GLY A 21 18.42 -27.71 -9.95
N ASP A 22 19.38 -28.36 -10.57
CA ASP A 22 19.74 -28.22 -11.99
C ASP A 22 18.56 -28.63 -12.89
N PHE A 23 18.15 -27.75 -13.79
CA PHE A 23 17.07 -28.00 -14.74
C PHE A 23 17.59 -28.75 -15.99
N HIS A 24 17.18 -30.00 -16.15
CA HIS A 24 17.21 -30.69 -17.43
C HIS A 24 15.83 -30.66 -18.08
N VAL A 25 15.68 -29.88 -19.17
CA VAL A 25 14.44 -29.81 -19.95
C VAL A 25 14.29 -31.12 -20.76
N ARG A 26 13.39 -32.02 -20.34
CA ARG A 26 12.83 -33.07 -21.18
C ARG A 26 11.45 -32.62 -21.69
N LYS A 27 11.27 -32.59 -23.02
CA LYS A 27 9.97 -32.43 -23.67
C LYS A 27 9.15 -33.69 -23.41
N GLY A 28 8.29 -33.65 -22.38
CA GLY A 28 7.20 -34.60 -22.09
C GLY A 28 5.98 -33.80 -21.63
N LEU A 29 4.78 -34.31 -21.86
CA LEU A 29 3.56 -33.75 -21.27
C LEU A 29 3.68 -33.89 -19.74
N PHE A 30 4.17 -32.85 -19.08
CA PHE A 30 4.14 -32.80 -17.63
C PHE A 30 2.76 -32.30 -17.20
N THR A 31 2.09 -33.11 -16.40
CA THR A 31 0.85 -32.69 -15.73
C THR A 31 1.26 -31.87 -14.50
N MET A 32 0.84 -30.62 -14.43
CA MET A 32 1.03 -29.81 -13.23
C MET A 32 -0.27 -29.79 -12.40
N LYS A 33 -0.12 -29.72 -11.10
CA LYS A 33 -1.26 -29.61 -10.18
C LYS A 33 -1.04 -28.50 -9.17
N ILE A 34 -2.15 -27.94 -8.66
CA ILE A 34 -2.13 -27.02 -7.53
C ILE A 34 -2.23 -27.82 -6.23
N VAL A 35 -1.37 -27.45 -5.28
CA VAL A 35 -1.45 -27.95 -3.90
C VAL A 35 -1.42 -26.78 -2.91
N HIS A 36 -2.02 -26.98 -1.75
CA HIS A 36 -2.01 -26.02 -0.65
C HIS A 36 -1.09 -26.49 0.47
N PRO A 37 -0.48 -25.58 1.25
CA PRO A 37 0.26 -25.94 2.45
C PRO A 37 -0.66 -26.58 3.48
N GLN A 38 -0.11 -27.43 4.33
CA GLN A 38 -0.86 -28.08 5.43
C GLN A 38 -1.06 -27.13 6.64
N GLN A 39 -0.25 -26.11 6.75
CA GLN A 39 -0.24 -25.15 7.86
C GLN A 39 -0.20 -23.71 7.33
N PRO A 40 -0.62 -22.71 8.13
CA PRO A 40 -0.48 -21.31 7.77
C PRO A 40 0.95 -20.94 7.41
N VAL A 41 1.11 -20.16 6.33
CA VAL A 41 2.40 -19.68 5.85
C VAL A 41 2.45 -18.16 6.02
N ASN A 42 3.36 -17.66 6.85
CA ASN A 42 3.51 -16.23 7.12
C ASN A 42 2.19 -15.53 7.51
N GLY A 43 1.37 -16.20 8.32
CA GLY A 43 0.08 -15.68 8.78
C GLY A 43 -1.07 -15.80 7.77
N LEU A 44 -0.82 -16.34 6.57
CA LEU A 44 -1.86 -16.62 5.58
C LEU A 44 -2.51 -17.98 5.84
N ASN A 45 -3.83 -18.06 5.61
CA ASN A 45 -4.53 -19.33 5.65
C ASN A 45 -4.00 -20.27 4.55
N PRO A 46 -3.93 -21.58 4.80
CA PRO A 46 -3.50 -22.54 3.80
C PRO A 46 -4.25 -22.43 2.46
N GLU A 47 -5.55 -22.18 2.49
CA GLU A 47 -6.39 -22.02 1.30
C GLU A 47 -6.07 -20.78 0.46
N ASP A 48 -5.36 -19.80 1.02
CA ASP A 48 -4.97 -18.55 0.36
C ASP A 48 -3.56 -18.62 -0.23
N VAL A 49 -2.87 -19.76 -0.07
CA VAL A 49 -1.52 -20.03 -0.58
C VAL A 49 -1.54 -21.21 -1.53
N PHE A 50 -0.91 -21.08 -2.68
CA PHE A 50 -0.94 -22.02 -3.80
C PHE A 50 0.47 -22.37 -4.24
N TYR A 51 0.74 -23.65 -4.43
CA TYR A 51 1.95 -24.15 -5.06
C TYR A 51 1.60 -24.90 -6.34
N ALA A 52 2.28 -24.57 -7.44
CA ALA A 52 2.26 -25.41 -8.64
C ALA A 52 3.36 -26.45 -8.51
N VAL A 53 3.03 -27.72 -8.68
CA VAL A 53 3.97 -28.82 -8.61
C VAL A 53 3.85 -29.69 -9.86
N ASP A 54 4.98 -30.18 -10.35
CA ASP A 54 5.04 -31.13 -11.47
C ASP A 54 4.74 -32.57 -11.04
N ASP A 55 4.77 -33.51 -11.99
CA ASP A 55 4.53 -34.93 -11.73
C ASP A 55 5.56 -35.57 -10.79
N LEU A 56 6.72 -34.97 -10.65
CA LEU A 56 7.79 -35.41 -9.75
C LEU A 56 7.65 -34.83 -8.34
N GLY A 57 6.63 -33.98 -8.14
CA GLY A 57 6.43 -33.27 -6.88
C GLY A 57 7.31 -32.04 -6.70
N THR A 58 8.02 -31.60 -7.75
CA THR A 58 8.88 -30.42 -7.71
C THR A 58 8.01 -29.17 -7.81
N GLN A 59 8.23 -28.21 -6.90
CA GLN A 59 7.56 -26.92 -6.96
C GLN A 59 8.09 -26.09 -8.14
N THR A 60 7.21 -25.73 -9.06
CA THR A 60 7.51 -24.95 -10.28
C THR A 60 6.99 -23.52 -10.21
N GLY A 61 6.14 -23.23 -9.20
CA GLY A 61 5.63 -21.90 -8.96
C GLY A 61 4.87 -21.80 -7.64
N TYR A 62 4.58 -20.57 -7.25
CA TYR A 62 3.75 -20.28 -6.07
C TYR A 62 2.92 -19.02 -6.29
N GLY A 63 1.83 -18.91 -5.51
CA GLY A 63 1.02 -17.71 -5.45
C GLY A 63 0.26 -17.62 -4.13
N PHE A 64 -0.18 -16.44 -3.80
CA PHE A 64 -1.02 -16.22 -2.63
C PHE A 64 -1.99 -15.06 -2.88
N ILE A 65 -3.05 -15.01 -2.09
CA ILE A 65 -4.05 -13.94 -2.08
C ILE A 65 -4.21 -13.36 -0.68
N LEU A 66 -4.30 -12.02 -0.60
CA LEU A 66 -4.57 -11.25 0.62
C LEU A 66 -5.90 -10.55 0.47
N TYR A 67 -6.85 -10.86 1.34
CA TYR A 67 -8.13 -10.16 1.41
C TYR A 67 -8.02 -8.96 2.35
N GLN A 68 -8.41 -7.78 1.88
CA GLN A 68 -8.40 -6.53 2.66
C GLN A 68 -9.70 -5.76 2.45
N GLN A 69 -10.19 -5.12 3.51
CA GLN A 69 -11.25 -4.13 3.42
C GLN A 69 -10.65 -2.75 3.70
N GLN A 70 -10.78 -1.85 2.73
CA GLN A 70 -10.16 -0.52 2.74
C GLN A 70 -11.16 0.57 2.33
N PRO A 71 -12.28 0.75 3.06
CA PRO A 71 -13.30 1.72 2.70
C PRO A 71 -12.80 3.17 2.83
N GLY A 72 -11.80 3.42 3.65
CA GLY A 72 -11.20 4.74 3.79
C GLY A 72 -10.38 5.17 2.59
N LEU A 73 -9.73 4.22 1.91
CA LEU A 73 -8.95 4.46 0.69
C LEU A 73 -9.79 4.37 -0.59
N TYR A 74 -10.70 3.40 -0.62
CA TYR A 74 -11.48 3.03 -1.80
C TYR A 74 -12.96 2.91 -1.43
N PRO A 75 -13.66 4.03 -1.18
CA PRO A 75 -15.05 4.00 -0.73
C PRO A 75 -16.02 3.44 -1.78
N ASP A 76 -15.65 3.51 -3.06
CA ASP A 76 -16.42 2.96 -4.19
C ASP A 76 -16.21 1.46 -4.43
N CYS A 77 -15.11 0.91 -3.92
CA CYS A 77 -14.76 -0.51 -4.03
C CYS A 77 -13.95 -0.96 -2.80
N PRO A 78 -14.63 -1.18 -1.65
CA PRO A 78 -13.96 -1.33 -0.36
C PRO A 78 -13.21 -2.66 -0.20
N VAL A 79 -13.56 -3.70 -0.95
CA VAL A 79 -12.88 -4.99 -0.90
C VAL A 79 -11.76 -5.02 -1.91
N ASN A 80 -10.52 -5.13 -1.44
CA ASN A 80 -9.31 -5.20 -2.25
C ASN A 80 -8.58 -6.51 -1.95
N MET A 81 -8.41 -7.34 -2.98
CA MET A 81 -7.73 -8.61 -2.89
C MET A 81 -6.41 -8.51 -3.66
N TYR A 82 -5.32 -8.38 -2.91
CA TYR A 82 -3.98 -8.41 -3.49
C TYR A 82 -3.56 -9.86 -3.73
N PHE A 83 -2.99 -10.15 -4.87
CA PHE A 83 -2.33 -11.43 -5.09
C PHE A 83 -0.90 -11.25 -5.60
N SER A 84 -0.08 -12.23 -5.31
CA SER A 84 1.24 -12.37 -5.90
C SER A 84 1.35 -13.74 -6.54
N LEU A 85 2.10 -13.82 -7.63
CA LEU A 85 2.33 -15.07 -8.32
C LEU A 85 3.72 -15.08 -8.96
N ALA A 86 4.42 -16.21 -8.81
CA ALA A 86 5.73 -16.42 -9.41
C ALA A 86 5.85 -17.87 -9.89
N GLY A 87 6.59 -18.08 -10.96
CA GLY A 87 6.82 -19.40 -11.54
C GLY A 87 7.14 -19.32 -13.01
N ASP A 88 7.41 -20.48 -13.59
CA ASP A 88 7.56 -20.61 -15.04
C ASP A 88 6.25 -20.27 -15.78
N PRO A 89 6.27 -20.03 -17.11
CA PRO A 89 5.08 -19.64 -17.86
C PRO A 89 3.89 -20.58 -17.72
N ALA A 90 4.10 -21.89 -17.65
CA ALA A 90 3.00 -22.87 -17.56
C ALA A 90 2.40 -22.86 -16.15
N SER A 91 3.22 -22.87 -15.10
CA SER A 91 2.81 -22.74 -13.70
C SER A 91 2.07 -21.43 -13.45
N ARG A 92 2.48 -20.35 -14.11
CA ARG A 92 1.88 -19.02 -13.98
C ARG A 92 0.40 -19.02 -14.40
N TYR A 93 0.05 -19.62 -15.54
CA TYR A 93 -1.35 -19.70 -15.99
C TYR A 93 -2.20 -20.55 -15.04
N LEU A 94 -1.65 -21.65 -14.55
CA LEU A 94 -2.35 -22.55 -13.63
C LEU A 94 -2.63 -21.83 -12.28
N LEU A 95 -1.60 -21.20 -11.71
CA LEU A 95 -1.70 -20.42 -10.48
C LEU A 95 -2.66 -19.24 -10.64
N PHE A 96 -2.59 -18.52 -11.76
CA PHE A 96 -3.48 -17.40 -12.03
C PHE A 96 -4.95 -17.84 -12.03
N GLY A 97 -5.28 -18.94 -12.70
CA GLY A 97 -6.65 -19.49 -12.68
C GLY A 97 -7.11 -19.84 -11.27
N ALA A 98 -6.25 -20.48 -10.45
CA ALA A 98 -6.57 -20.83 -9.07
C ALA A 98 -6.79 -19.58 -8.19
N LEU A 99 -5.95 -18.55 -8.33
CA LEU A 99 -6.07 -17.29 -7.61
C LEU A 99 -7.36 -16.53 -7.96
N VAL A 100 -7.72 -16.46 -9.23
CA VAL A 100 -9.00 -15.87 -9.68
C VAL A 100 -10.20 -16.65 -9.12
N ALA A 101 -10.15 -17.98 -9.13
CA ALA A 101 -11.20 -18.81 -8.54
C ALA A 101 -11.34 -18.55 -7.03
N ARG A 102 -10.21 -18.49 -6.30
CA ARG A 102 -10.22 -18.18 -4.87
C ARG A 102 -10.76 -16.77 -4.57
N ALA A 103 -10.39 -15.79 -5.38
CA ALA A 103 -10.90 -14.42 -5.24
C ALA A 103 -12.43 -14.37 -5.33
N ARG A 104 -13.03 -15.13 -6.24
CA ARG A 104 -14.51 -15.23 -6.35
C ARG A 104 -15.13 -15.87 -5.11
N VAL A 105 -14.49 -16.90 -4.54
CA VAL A 105 -14.95 -17.51 -3.27
C VAL A 105 -14.90 -16.49 -2.13
N LEU A 106 -13.81 -15.73 -2.03
CA LEU A 106 -13.67 -14.69 -1.01
C LEU A 106 -14.69 -13.56 -1.20
N GLN A 107 -14.94 -13.12 -2.45
CA GLN A 107 -15.97 -12.12 -2.74
C GLN A 107 -17.36 -12.59 -2.32
N ALA A 108 -17.68 -13.87 -2.53
CA ALA A 108 -18.98 -14.44 -2.17
C ALA A 108 -19.28 -14.40 -0.67
N THR A 109 -18.27 -14.16 0.19
CA THR A 109 -18.48 -13.96 1.63
C THR A 109 -19.10 -12.59 1.95
N ASN A 110 -18.94 -11.59 1.04
CA ASN A 110 -19.49 -10.24 1.17
C ASN A 110 -20.04 -9.76 -0.19
N PRO A 111 -21.05 -10.41 -0.76
CA PRO A 111 -21.51 -10.17 -2.14
C PRO A 111 -22.08 -8.77 -2.37
N GLN A 112 -22.49 -8.08 -1.31
CA GLN A 112 -23.01 -6.71 -1.37
C GLN A 112 -21.92 -5.65 -1.55
N LEU A 113 -20.64 -6.00 -1.31
CA LEU A 113 -19.51 -5.08 -1.46
C LEU A 113 -18.85 -5.28 -2.82
N ARG A 114 -18.55 -4.18 -3.49
CA ARG A 114 -17.71 -4.23 -4.70
C ARG A 114 -16.31 -4.69 -4.33
N ALA A 115 -15.78 -5.59 -5.14
CA ALA A 115 -14.47 -6.19 -4.92
C ALA A 115 -13.57 -6.01 -6.14
N ARG A 116 -12.27 -5.86 -5.89
CA ARG A 116 -11.22 -5.80 -6.90
C ARG A 116 -10.13 -6.82 -6.58
N LEU A 117 -9.75 -7.60 -7.57
CA LEU A 117 -8.56 -8.44 -7.54
C LEU A 117 -7.42 -7.69 -8.24
N TYR A 118 -6.25 -7.56 -7.60
CA TYR A 118 -5.13 -6.80 -8.17
C TYR A 118 -3.77 -7.36 -7.73
N THR A 119 -2.76 -7.00 -8.47
CA THR A 119 -1.36 -7.29 -8.17
C THR A 119 -0.48 -6.07 -8.42
N SER A 120 0.83 -6.21 -8.22
CA SER A 120 1.80 -5.13 -8.49
C SER A 120 2.88 -5.61 -9.45
N ILE A 121 3.23 -4.76 -10.40
CA ILE A 121 4.35 -4.97 -11.32
C ILE A 121 5.21 -3.71 -11.43
N ALA A 122 6.49 -3.88 -11.74
CA ALA A 122 7.34 -2.74 -12.06
C ALA A 122 6.85 -2.04 -13.35
N PRO A 123 6.94 -0.71 -13.47
CA PRO A 123 6.54 0.01 -14.68
C PRO A 123 7.27 -0.44 -15.95
N THR A 124 8.46 -1.01 -15.79
CA THR A 124 9.30 -1.53 -16.88
C THR A 124 9.00 -2.98 -17.25
N ASP A 125 8.18 -3.70 -16.48
CA ASP A 125 7.86 -5.11 -16.74
C ASP A 125 6.72 -5.23 -17.78
N MET A 126 7.08 -5.00 -19.04
CA MET A 126 6.14 -5.05 -20.15
C MET A 126 5.56 -6.45 -20.36
N GLN A 127 6.34 -7.51 -20.10
CA GLN A 127 5.88 -8.89 -20.27
C GLN A 127 4.73 -9.21 -19.30
N MET A 128 4.87 -8.84 -18.04
CA MET A 128 3.80 -9.05 -17.05
C MET A 128 2.61 -8.12 -17.29
N LYS A 129 2.85 -6.90 -17.76
CA LYS A 129 1.77 -5.99 -18.15
C LYS A 129 0.92 -6.60 -19.27
N GLU A 130 1.55 -7.10 -20.34
CA GLU A 130 0.84 -7.77 -21.44
C GLU A 130 0.12 -9.03 -20.95
N PHE A 131 0.73 -9.83 -20.10
CA PHE A 131 0.09 -11.02 -19.51
C PHE A 131 -1.22 -10.64 -18.81
N TYR A 132 -1.23 -9.60 -17.97
CA TYR A 132 -2.44 -9.18 -17.25
C TYR A 132 -3.49 -8.58 -18.15
N LEU A 133 -3.10 -7.73 -19.12
CA LEU A 133 -4.02 -7.16 -20.12
C LEU A 133 -4.73 -8.26 -20.92
N HIS A 134 -4.01 -9.28 -21.40
CA HIS A 134 -4.59 -10.42 -22.10
C HIS A 134 -5.54 -11.27 -21.25
N ASN A 135 -5.41 -11.21 -19.92
CA ASN A 135 -6.27 -11.91 -18.98
C ASN A 135 -7.39 -11.02 -18.40
N GLY A 136 -7.68 -9.88 -19.03
CA GLY A 136 -8.82 -9.04 -18.69
C GLY A 136 -8.62 -8.10 -17.51
N PHE A 137 -7.37 -7.82 -17.14
CA PHE A 137 -7.02 -6.82 -16.14
C PHE A 137 -6.82 -5.47 -16.80
N ASP A 138 -7.22 -4.40 -16.14
CA ASP A 138 -6.82 -3.03 -16.46
C ASP A 138 -5.48 -2.71 -15.77
N CYS A 139 -4.64 -1.88 -16.41
CA CYS A 139 -3.34 -1.47 -15.88
C CYS A 139 -3.27 0.06 -15.64
N ASP A 140 -4.40 0.66 -15.32
CA ASP A 140 -4.54 2.12 -15.22
C ASP A 140 -4.23 2.65 -13.81
N GLU A 141 -4.26 1.78 -12.79
CA GLU A 141 -3.90 2.19 -11.45
C GLU A 141 -2.40 2.13 -11.23
N THR A 142 -1.88 3.18 -10.60
CA THR A 142 -0.45 3.34 -10.33
C THR A 142 -0.19 3.88 -8.93
N ASP A 143 0.92 3.47 -8.33
CA ASP A 143 1.56 4.18 -7.22
C ASP A 143 2.36 5.32 -7.80
N GLN A 144 1.82 6.55 -7.70
CA GLN A 144 2.41 7.75 -8.26
C GLN A 144 3.29 8.45 -7.24
N ILE A 145 4.46 8.86 -7.69
CA ILE A 145 5.33 9.77 -6.94
C ILE A 145 4.94 11.19 -7.36
N LEU A 146 4.45 11.96 -6.40
CA LEU A 146 4.06 13.35 -6.61
C LEU A 146 5.05 14.29 -5.94
N GLN A 147 5.32 15.41 -6.58
CA GLN A 147 5.93 16.57 -5.94
C GLN A 147 4.83 17.53 -5.51
N LEU A 148 4.88 17.95 -4.26
CA LEU A 148 3.96 18.93 -3.68
C LEU A 148 4.58 20.33 -3.71
N ALA A 149 3.76 21.34 -3.99
CA ALA A 149 4.16 22.72 -3.78
C ALA A 149 4.16 23.03 -2.27
N ILE A 150 5.18 23.74 -1.82
CA ILE A 150 5.25 24.24 -0.46
C ILE A 150 4.30 25.43 -0.34
N PRO A 151 3.30 25.37 0.55
CA PRO A 151 2.34 26.44 0.69
C PRO A 151 2.98 27.68 1.33
N PHE A 152 2.45 28.84 0.99
CA PHE A 152 2.90 30.09 1.61
C PHE A 152 2.25 30.29 2.98
N GLY A 153 3.06 30.62 3.99
CA GLY A 153 2.62 30.86 5.36
C GLY A 153 2.30 29.59 6.16
N ASP A 154 1.92 29.77 7.42
CA ASP A 154 1.76 28.67 8.40
C ASP A 154 0.45 27.86 8.27
N GLY A 155 -0.47 28.30 7.44
CA GLY A 155 -1.81 27.73 7.37
C GLY A 155 -2.69 28.10 8.58
N ARG A 156 -4.00 28.08 8.38
CA ARG A 156 -4.96 28.32 9.46
C ARG A 156 -5.38 27.01 10.12
N ILE A 157 -5.04 26.89 11.40
CA ILE A 157 -5.60 25.82 12.24
C ILE A 157 -6.88 26.37 12.89
N PRO A 158 -8.02 25.64 12.85
CA PRO A 158 -9.25 26.06 13.53
C PRO A 158 -9.02 26.32 15.02
N MET A 159 -9.69 27.32 15.58
CA MET A 159 -9.47 27.79 16.97
C MET A 159 -9.65 26.70 18.04
N SER A 160 -10.46 25.68 17.77
CA SER A 160 -10.65 24.52 18.68
C SER A 160 -9.57 23.44 18.51
N CYS A 161 -8.60 23.64 17.63
CA CYS A 161 -7.58 22.66 17.33
C CYS A 161 -6.17 23.18 17.64
N THR A 162 -5.29 22.26 17.99
CA THR A 162 -3.85 22.51 18.19
C THR A 162 -3.05 21.47 17.42
N VAL A 163 -1.87 21.86 16.94
CA VAL A 163 -0.90 20.93 16.33
C VAL A 163 0.29 20.83 17.27
N ALA A 164 0.68 19.62 17.60
CA ALA A 164 1.82 19.35 18.46
C ALA A 164 2.65 18.18 17.90
N ALA A 165 3.90 18.07 18.32
CA ALA A 165 4.73 16.92 18.00
C ALA A 165 4.13 15.65 18.59
N THR A 166 4.11 14.57 17.79
CA THR A 166 3.71 13.24 18.28
C THR A 166 4.83 12.68 19.15
N PRO A 167 4.55 12.27 20.41
CA PRO A 167 5.54 11.64 21.26
C PRO A 167 6.00 10.29 20.68
N LEU A 168 7.31 10.07 20.58
CA LEU A 168 7.91 8.84 20.01
C LEU A 168 9.18 8.43 20.78
N HIS A 169 9.29 8.83 22.06
CA HIS A 169 10.47 8.58 22.86
C HIS A 169 10.54 7.18 23.42
N THR A 170 9.39 6.54 23.64
CA THR A 170 9.29 5.20 24.18
C THR A 170 8.76 4.20 23.14
N TRP A 171 9.05 2.92 23.39
CA TRP A 171 8.54 1.83 22.57
C TRP A 171 7.00 1.80 22.53
N GLU A 172 6.35 2.11 23.65
CA GLU A 172 4.89 2.16 23.78
C GLU A 172 4.30 3.28 22.92
N GLU A 173 4.93 4.45 22.89
CA GLU A 173 4.50 5.57 22.05
C GLU A 173 4.62 5.24 20.56
N GLN A 174 5.71 4.62 20.14
CA GLN A 174 5.96 4.18 18.77
C GLN A 174 4.93 3.13 18.34
N ASN A 175 4.68 2.11 19.16
CA ASN A 175 3.65 1.10 18.86
C ASN A 175 2.25 1.68 18.85
N SER A 176 1.96 2.65 19.71
CA SER A 176 0.67 3.36 19.70
C SER A 176 0.46 4.13 18.40
N LEU A 177 1.50 4.79 17.86
CA LEU A 177 1.43 5.42 16.55
C LEU A 177 1.19 4.38 15.45
N ILE A 178 1.96 3.28 15.43
CA ILE A 178 1.80 2.21 14.44
C ILE A 178 0.38 1.63 14.48
N PHE A 179 -0.15 1.37 15.67
CA PHE A 179 -1.52 0.87 15.85
C PHE A 179 -2.55 1.86 15.25
N ARG A 180 -2.42 3.17 15.51
CA ARG A 180 -3.30 4.18 14.95
C ARG A 180 -3.19 4.26 13.42
N LEU A 181 -1.98 4.18 12.88
CA LEU A 181 -1.75 4.13 11.43
C LEU A 181 -2.44 2.92 10.80
N GLN A 182 -2.26 1.73 11.37
CA GLN A 182 -2.88 0.49 10.90
C GLN A 182 -4.41 0.53 10.98
N THR A 183 -4.96 1.07 12.07
CA THR A 183 -6.40 1.28 12.25
C THR A 183 -6.97 2.25 11.18
N ASN A 184 -6.14 3.18 10.69
CA ASN A 184 -6.47 4.09 9.61
C ASN A 184 -5.98 3.62 8.23
N GLU A 185 -5.83 2.32 8.04
CA GLU A 185 -5.48 1.65 6.77
C GLU A 185 -4.06 1.95 6.26
N ILE A 186 -3.16 2.46 7.12
CA ILE A 186 -1.74 2.68 6.82
C ILE A 186 -0.92 1.53 7.43
N SER A 187 -0.86 0.40 6.73
CA SER A 187 -0.23 -0.83 7.24
C SER A 187 1.25 -0.99 6.87
N PHE A 188 1.79 -0.16 5.99
CA PHE A 188 3.18 -0.28 5.53
C PHE A 188 4.22 0.31 6.48
N VAL A 189 3.79 1.08 7.49
CA VAL A 189 4.67 1.61 8.54
C VAL A 189 4.69 0.62 9.69
N ASP A 190 5.73 -0.17 9.76
CA ASP A 190 6.07 -1.02 10.91
C ASP A 190 7.12 -0.35 11.82
N LEU A 191 7.50 -1.01 12.91
CA LEU A 191 8.45 -0.47 13.88
C LEU A 191 9.85 -0.26 13.27
N ASP A 192 10.31 -1.18 12.45
CA ASP A 192 11.64 -1.08 11.82
C ASP A 192 11.70 0.07 10.83
N TYR A 193 10.63 0.22 10.03
CA TYR A 193 10.51 1.33 9.10
C TYR A 193 10.39 2.67 9.83
N LEU A 194 9.54 2.78 10.87
CA LEU A 194 9.45 3.99 11.69
C LEU A 194 10.80 4.35 12.29
N ASN A 195 11.52 3.40 12.87
CA ASN A 195 12.86 3.63 13.42
C ASN A 195 13.87 4.09 12.35
N SER A 196 13.74 3.60 11.12
CA SER A 196 14.58 4.06 10.00
C SER A 196 14.30 5.52 9.63
N LEU A 197 13.02 5.92 9.64
CA LEU A 197 12.60 7.30 9.39
C LEU A 197 13.07 8.24 10.50
N MET A 198 12.94 7.84 11.77
CA MET A 198 13.38 8.65 12.93
C MET A 198 14.88 8.91 12.95
N ARG A 199 15.69 8.11 12.27
CA ARG A 199 17.13 8.34 12.10
C ARG A 199 17.46 9.35 11.01
N MET A 200 16.50 9.73 10.18
CA MET A 200 16.72 10.71 9.13
C MET A 200 16.91 12.10 9.74
N PRO A 201 17.84 12.94 9.20
CA PRO A 201 18.09 14.27 9.72
C PRO A 201 16.88 15.21 9.74
N ARG A 202 15.92 14.96 8.85
CA ARG A 202 14.67 15.70 8.72
C ARG A 202 13.50 14.77 9.03
N PHE A 203 13.29 14.47 10.30
CA PHE A 203 12.14 13.68 10.75
C PHE A 203 11.14 14.57 11.47
N LEU A 204 9.85 14.46 11.11
CA LEU A 204 8.77 15.22 11.72
C LEU A 204 7.54 14.34 11.83
N ALA A 205 6.99 14.21 13.04
CA ALA A 205 5.68 13.61 13.27
C ALA A 205 4.82 14.62 14.05
N LEU A 206 3.66 14.99 13.48
CA LEU A 206 2.74 15.96 14.08
C LEU A 206 1.36 15.35 14.27
N GLY A 207 0.77 15.60 15.44
CA GLY A 207 -0.62 15.29 15.76
C GLY A 207 -1.49 16.55 15.70
N LEU A 208 -2.68 16.43 15.17
CA LEU A 208 -3.76 17.42 15.25
C LEU A 208 -4.72 17.03 16.35
N TYR A 209 -4.92 17.93 17.29
CA TYR A 209 -5.79 17.72 18.46
C TYR A 209 -6.98 18.68 18.43
N ARG A 210 -8.17 18.17 18.75
CA ARG A 210 -9.37 18.97 19.00
C ARG A 210 -9.83 18.74 20.45
N ASN A 211 -9.85 19.80 21.26
CA ASN A 211 -10.17 19.69 22.70
C ASN A 211 -9.32 18.62 23.41
N ALA A 212 -8.01 18.61 23.15
CA ALA A 212 -7.02 17.64 23.63
C ALA A 212 -7.20 16.19 23.13
N ILE A 213 -8.16 15.91 22.24
CA ILE A 213 -8.35 14.60 21.63
C ILE A 213 -7.60 14.60 20.30
N LEU A 214 -6.74 13.59 20.08
CA LEU A 214 -6.04 13.38 18.81
C LEU A 214 -7.05 13.02 17.72
N ILE A 215 -7.04 13.75 16.61
CA ILE A 215 -7.97 13.57 15.50
C ILE A 215 -7.28 13.30 14.16
N GLY A 216 -5.96 13.31 14.11
CA GLY A 216 -5.18 12.98 12.92
C GLY A 216 -3.70 13.15 13.17
N GLU A 217 -2.87 12.50 12.38
CA GLU A 217 -1.41 12.58 12.45
C GLU A 217 -0.79 12.59 11.06
N THR A 218 0.44 13.11 11.00
CA THR A 218 1.27 13.11 9.79
C THR A 218 2.69 12.74 10.14
N ILE A 219 3.38 12.07 9.21
CA ILE A 219 4.80 11.70 9.30
C ILE A 219 5.50 12.19 8.04
N MET A 220 6.57 12.94 8.23
CA MET A 220 7.51 13.31 7.17
C MET A 220 8.93 12.90 7.56
N ALA A 221 9.72 12.54 6.56
CA ALA A 221 11.13 12.24 6.75
C ALA A 221 11.94 12.65 5.52
N GLY A 222 13.21 13.03 5.72
CA GLY A 222 14.03 13.46 4.61
C GLY A 222 15.47 13.76 4.98
N GLN A 223 16.22 14.24 3.99
CA GLN A 223 17.62 14.60 4.13
C GLN A 223 17.95 15.82 3.28
N GLY A 224 18.78 16.72 3.81
CA GLY A 224 19.18 17.96 3.13
C GLY A 224 17.97 18.85 2.84
N THR A 225 17.72 19.12 1.58
CA THR A 225 16.58 19.94 1.10
C THR A 225 15.36 19.14 0.67
N ASP A 226 15.43 17.82 0.72
CA ASP A 226 14.41 16.91 0.25
C ASP A 226 13.70 16.20 1.41
N ALA A 227 12.37 16.10 1.34
CA ALA A 227 11.58 15.31 2.28
C ALA A 227 10.44 14.57 1.59
N GLU A 228 10.01 13.48 2.19
CA GLU A 228 8.83 12.71 1.79
C GLU A 228 7.74 12.85 2.85
N LEU A 229 6.52 13.17 2.42
CA LEU A 229 5.32 12.94 3.21
C LEU A 229 5.04 11.44 3.19
N VAL A 230 5.39 10.75 4.27
CA VAL A 230 5.31 9.30 4.39
C VAL A 230 3.89 8.86 4.67
N ALA A 231 3.22 9.52 5.62
CA ALA A 231 1.86 9.18 6.03
C ALA A 231 1.11 10.41 6.53
N ILE A 232 -0.20 10.42 6.29
CA ILE A 232 -1.15 11.33 6.92
C ILE A 232 -2.50 10.63 7.02
N TYR A 233 -3.15 10.75 8.17
CA TYR A 233 -4.52 10.28 8.36
C TYR A 233 -5.34 11.26 9.18
N MET A 234 -6.66 11.10 9.08
CA MET A 234 -7.66 11.73 9.94
C MET A 234 -8.61 10.67 10.48
N GLU A 235 -8.91 10.74 11.77
CA GLU A 235 -9.94 9.90 12.36
C GLU A 235 -11.28 10.05 11.61
N PRO A 236 -12.04 8.95 11.40
CA PRO A 236 -13.25 8.96 10.57
C PRO A 236 -14.23 10.08 10.90
N GLY A 237 -14.48 10.33 12.20
CA GLY A 237 -15.38 11.38 12.66
C GLY A 237 -14.88 12.83 12.44
N SER A 238 -13.62 13.00 12.01
CA SER A 238 -12.99 14.31 11.77
C SER A 238 -12.69 14.56 10.28
N ARG A 239 -13.03 13.61 9.42
CA ARG A 239 -12.86 13.73 7.96
C ARG A 239 -13.86 14.75 7.39
N HIS A 240 -13.61 15.20 6.16
CA HIS A 240 -14.46 16.12 5.38
C HIS A 240 -14.71 17.52 5.99
N GLN A 241 -13.89 17.91 6.98
CA GLN A 241 -14.01 19.20 7.69
C GLN A 241 -12.82 20.13 7.39
N GLY A 242 -12.01 19.84 6.35
CA GLY A 242 -10.81 20.60 6.02
C GLY A 242 -9.62 20.36 6.97
N MET A 243 -9.77 19.53 8.00
CA MET A 243 -8.75 19.31 9.03
C MET A 243 -7.49 18.66 8.48
N GLY A 244 -7.60 17.67 7.58
CA GLY A 244 -6.46 17.04 6.95
C GLY A 244 -5.64 18.02 6.10
N ARG A 245 -6.32 18.92 5.39
CA ARG A 245 -5.66 19.99 4.65
C ARG A 245 -4.91 20.95 5.60
N ALA A 246 -5.53 21.35 6.71
CA ALA A 246 -4.90 22.22 7.70
C ALA A 246 -3.67 21.57 8.34
N LEU A 247 -3.77 20.28 8.70
CA LEU A 247 -2.64 19.52 9.23
C LEU A 247 -1.50 19.41 8.19
N LEU A 248 -1.82 19.02 6.95
CA LEU A 248 -0.81 18.92 5.89
C LEU A 248 -0.14 20.27 5.61
N HIS A 249 -0.92 21.35 5.51
CA HIS A 249 -0.36 22.69 5.32
C HIS A 249 0.63 23.06 6.42
N ARG A 250 0.25 22.85 7.69
CA ARG A 250 1.15 23.12 8.83
C ARG A 250 2.42 22.29 8.79
N THR A 251 2.29 21.00 8.45
CA THR A 251 3.44 20.09 8.35
C THR A 251 4.42 20.53 7.26
N LEU A 252 3.91 20.88 6.08
CA LEU A 252 4.73 21.39 4.97
C LEU A 252 5.43 22.71 5.34
N ALA A 253 4.72 23.62 6.03
CA ALA A 253 5.29 24.89 6.48
C ALA A 253 6.43 24.71 7.50
N VAL A 254 6.28 23.76 8.44
CA VAL A 254 7.33 23.41 9.41
C VAL A 254 8.58 22.90 8.69
N MET A 255 8.42 21.96 7.75
CA MET A 255 9.55 21.43 6.98
C MET A 255 10.23 22.48 6.12
N ALA A 256 9.44 23.40 5.52
CA ALA A 256 10.00 24.52 4.76
C ALA A 256 10.81 25.47 5.64
N ALA A 257 10.35 25.77 6.85
CA ALA A 257 11.08 26.59 7.82
C ALA A 257 12.42 25.95 8.24
N GLU A 258 12.52 24.62 8.18
CA GLU A 258 13.76 23.88 8.38
C GLU A 258 14.67 23.79 7.14
N GLY A 259 14.28 24.45 6.03
CA GLY A 259 15.08 24.52 4.80
C GLY A 259 14.79 23.42 3.79
N VAL A 260 13.69 22.67 3.94
CA VAL A 260 13.23 21.74 2.90
C VAL A 260 12.61 22.54 1.76
N THR A 261 13.05 22.26 0.53
CA THR A 261 12.60 22.95 -0.69
C THR A 261 11.91 22.01 -1.68
N ARG A 262 12.07 20.70 -1.52
CA ARG A 262 11.41 19.69 -2.33
C ARG A 262 10.69 18.66 -1.46
N ILE A 263 9.39 18.56 -1.63
CA ILE A 263 8.57 17.61 -0.89
C ILE A 263 7.91 16.68 -1.88
N THR A 264 8.07 15.39 -1.65
CA THR A 264 7.41 14.34 -2.43
C THR A 264 6.46 13.54 -1.55
N THR A 265 5.53 12.85 -2.18
CA THR A 265 4.65 11.86 -1.54
C THR A 265 4.28 10.79 -2.53
N ARG A 266 3.79 9.65 -2.05
CA ARG A 266 3.23 8.61 -2.89
C ARG A 266 1.75 8.48 -2.66
N ILE A 267 1.00 8.32 -3.75
CA ILE A 267 -0.44 8.09 -3.70
C ILE A 267 -0.83 6.98 -4.67
N MET A 268 -1.91 6.32 -4.33
CA MET A 268 -2.60 5.42 -5.26
C MET A 268 -3.49 6.24 -6.19
N SER A 269 -3.26 6.19 -7.50
CA SER A 269 -4.01 7.01 -8.48
C SER A 269 -5.53 6.80 -8.41
N ARG A 270 -5.98 5.62 -7.98
CA ARG A 270 -7.40 5.28 -7.79
C ARG A 270 -7.99 5.81 -6.48
N SER A 271 -7.15 6.17 -5.50
CA SER A 271 -7.65 6.65 -4.21
C SER A 271 -8.13 8.10 -4.31
N LEU A 272 -9.42 8.30 -4.47
CA LEU A 272 -10.03 9.63 -4.50
C LEU A 272 -9.69 10.47 -3.25
N PRO A 273 -9.72 9.92 -2.01
CA PRO A 273 -9.31 10.66 -0.84
C PRO A 273 -7.87 11.18 -0.92
N GLN A 274 -6.91 10.35 -1.36
CA GLN A 274 -5.51 10.77 -1.50
C GLN A 274 -5.35 11.85 -2.57
N THR A 275 -5.95 11.63 -3.74
CA THR A 275 -5.90 12.56 -4.87
C THR A 275 -6.47 13.92 -4.49
N HIS A 276 -7.63 13.96 -3.82
CA HIS A 276 -8.26 15.21 -3.38
C HIS A 276 -7.41 15.96 -2.34
N LEU A 277 -6.75 15.23 -1.42
CA LEU A 277 -5.91 15.89 -0.41
C LEU A 277 -4.74 16.63 -1.06
N VAL A 278 -4.02 15.97 -1.98
CA VAL A 278 -2.81 16.52 -2.58
C VAL A 278 -3.08 17.56 -3.67
N ALA A 279 -4.26 17.52 -4.31
CA ALA A 279 -4.64 18.46 -5.35
C ALA A 279 -4.58 19.92 -4.87
N ASP A 280 -4.96 20.18 -3.61
CA ASP A 280 -4.91 21.50 -3.00
C ASP A 280 -3.47 22.05 -2.81
N PHE A 281 -2.46 21.19 -2.97
CA PHE A 281 -1.04 21.53 -2.79
C PHE A 281 -0.26 21.53 -4.11
N GLY A 282 -0.94 21.77 -5.24
CA GLY A 282 -0.30 21.89 -6.55
C GLY A 282 0.51 20.65 -6.93
N ALA A 283 -0.01 19.48 -6.57
CA ALA A 283 0.68 18.20 -6.80
C ALA A 283 0.92 17.96 -8.29
N SER A 284 2.13 17.57 -8.64
CA SER A 284 2.52 17.17 -10.00
C SER A 284 3.17 15.78 -9.96
N VAL A 285 2.80 14.92 -10.93
CA VAL A 285 3.40 13.58 -11.04
C VAL A 285 4.83 13.71 -11.54
N VAL A 286 5.79 13.20 -10.76
CA VAL A 286 7.21 13.18 -11.11
C VAL A 286 7.73 11.76 -11.39
N GLY A 287 6.93 10.74 -11.11
CA GLY A 287 7.29 9.35 -11.40
C GLY A 287 6.15 8.38 -11.08
N VAL A 288 6.35 7.14 -11.52
CA VAL A 288 5.50 5.99 -11.19
C VAL A 288 6.40 4.94 -10.54
N ASN A 289 6.04 4.53 -9.32
CA ASN A 289 6.78 3.52 -8.57
C ASN A 289 6.34 2.10 -8.98
N MET A 290 5.02 1.86 -9.05
CA MET A 290 4.43 0.57 -9.40
C MET A 290 3.19 0.77 -10.27
N ILE A 291 2.87 -0.23 -11.10
CA ILE A 291 1.58 -0.37 -11.77
C ILE A 291 0.81 -1.48 -11.04
N PHE A 292 -0.51 -1.30 -10.91
CA PHE A 292 -1.39 -2.27 -10.25
C PHE A 292 -2.43 -2.83 -11.23
N PRO A 293 -2.03 -3.84 -12.04
CA PRO A 293 -3.00 -4.58 -12.82
C PRO A 293 -4.13 -5.08 -11.92
N GLY A 294 -5.38 -4.84 -12.32
CA GLY A 294 -6.52 -5.25 -11.53
C GLY A 294 -7.78 -5.45 -12.33
N MET A 295 -8.70 -6.24 -11.79
CA MET A 295 -10.04 -6.46 -12.35
C MET A 295 -11.09 -6.37 -11.25
N TYR A 296 -12.26 -5.81 -11.60
CA TYR A 296 -13.41 -5.85 -10.71
C TYR A 296 -14.06 -7.23 -10.77
N LEU A 297 -14.41 -7.75 -9.61
CA LEU A 297 -15.16 -8.99 -9.49
C LEU A 297 -16.67 -8.65 -9.42
N THR A 298 -17.44 -9.30 -10.25
CA THR A 298 -18.90 -9.18 -10.35
C THR A 298 -19.56 -10.47 -9.90
#